data_64ff4d4eb179a84bcd9e5fb5d9845b2c
#
_entry.id   64ff4d4eb179a84bcd9e5fb5d9845b2c
#
_cell.length_a   1.000
_cell.length_b   1.000
_cell.length_c   1.000
_cell.angle_alpha   90.00
_cell.angle_beta   90.00
_cell.angle_gamma   90.00
#
_symmetry.space_group_name_H-M   'P 1'
#
loop_
_entity.id
_entity.type
_entity.pdbx_description
1 polymer ?
#
loop_
_entity_poly.entity_id
_entity_poly.type
_entity_poly.pdbx_seq_one_letter_code
_entity_poly.pdbx_strand_id
1 'polypeptide(L)'
;KQSRILTNFNGSFDSVVTLAHELGHAFHNKQIFENRILNQDYSMPVAETASTFNETHFMLSAYKKSNDPQEKLAILENLLSGTTQIICDIYSRFLFEDAVFHKCEAQFLMTNDLKEIMLDAQKQAYGDGLDQTKLHPYMWTCKGHYYSSGLSYYNFPYAFGGLFAMGLYTQFLNEGESFVPKYNALLKATATCS
;
A
#
# COMPACT_ATOMS: atom_id res chain seq x y z
N LYS A 1 7.70 -4.52 24.93
CA LYS A 1 7.36 -3.51 23.94
C LYS A 1 5.85 -3.44 23.75
N GLN A 2 5.31 -2.28 23.37
CA GLN A 2 3.88 -2.06 23.09
C GLN A 2 3.76 -1.29 21.80
N SER A 3 2.88 -1.72 20.91
CA SER A 3 2.44 -0.91 19.78
C SER A 3 1.46 0.16 20.27
N ARG A 4 1.62 1.37 19.79
CA ARG A 4 0.73 2.50 20.09
C ARG A 4 0.21 3.04 18.76
N ILE A 5 -1.09 3.18 18.65
CA ILE A 5 -1.77 3.65 17.46
C ILE A 5 -2.30 5.05 17.75
N LEU A 6 -2.04 6.00 16.84
CA LEU A 6 -2.57 7.34 16.88
C LEU A 6 -3.30 7.60 15.55
N THR A 7 -4.58 7.86 15.60
CA THR A 7 -5.41 8.15 14.42
C THR A 7 -6.27 9.39 14.65
N ASN A 8 -6.58 10.09 13.57
CA ASN A 8 -7.60 11.15 13.55
C ASN A 8 -8.97 10.53 13.24
N PHE A 9 -9.53 9.82 14.22
CA PHE A 9 -10.78 9.09 14.05
C PHE A 9 -11.99 10.02 14.05
N ASN A 10 -12.76 10.04 12.95
CA ASN A 10 -13.93 10.87 12.77
C ASN A 10 -15.25 10.07 12.65
N GLY A 11 -15.21 8.75 12.81
CA GLY A 11 -16.36 7.86 12.71
C GLY A 11 -16.75 7.45 11.29
N SER A 12 -16.00 7.85 10.25
CA SER A 12 -16.24 7.41 8.88
C SER A 12 -15.80 5.94 8.68
N PHE A 13 -16.31 5.31 7.61
CA PHE A 13 -15.86 3.98 7.22
C PHE A 13 -14.34 3.94 6.97
N ASP A 14 -13.80 4.97 6.31
CA ASP A 14 -12.35 5.10 6.07
C ASP A 14 -11.54 5.15 7.38
N SER A 15 -12.06 5.80 8.43
CA SER A 15 -11.40 5.79 9.74
C SER A 15 -11.32 4.38 10.34
N VAL A 16 -12.35 3.55 10.12
CA VAL A 16 -12.34 2.16 10.59
C VAL A 16 -11.39 1.31 9.75
N VAL A 17 -11.33 1.51 8.43
CA VAL A 17 -10.37 0.86 7.54
C VAL A 17 -8.93 1.21 7.96
N THR A 18 -8.66 2.50 8.20
CA THR A 18 -7.37 2.96 8.71
C THR A 18 -7.02 2.30 10.06
N LEU A 19 -7.98 2.19 10.97
CA LEU A 19 -7.74 1.50 12.25
C LEU A 19 -7.44 0.01 12.03
N ALA A 20 -8.11 -0.67 11.11
CA ALA A 20 -7.82 -2.06 10.75
C ALA A 20 -6.41 -2.21 10.18
N HIS A 21 -5.96 -1.26 9.36
CA HIS A 21 -4.59 -1.17 8.85
C HIS A 21 -3.57 -1.09 9.99
N GLU A 22 -3.71 -0.10 10.86
CA GLU A 22 -2.80 0.11 11.99
C GLU A 22 -2.76 -1.08 12.96
N LEU A 23 -3.91 -1.74 13.17
CA LEU A 23 -3.98 -2.98 13.93
C LEU A 23 -3.22 -4.12 13.26
N GLY A 24 -3.13 -4.14 11.94
CA GLY A 24 -2.28 -5.07 11.17
C GLY A 24 -0.81 -4.89 11.49
N HIS A 25 -0.31 -3.66 11.51
CA HIS A 25 1.06 -3.36 11.97
C HIS A 25 1.28 -3.76 13.43
N ALA A 26 0.33 -3.45 14.30
CA ALA A 26 0.41 -3.83 15.72
C ALA A 26 0.46 -5.35 15.90
N PHE A 27 -0.31 -6.10 15.12
CA PHE A 27 -0.31 -7.56 15.11
C PHE A 27 1.02 -8.11 14.60
N HIS A 28 1.55 -7.59 13.49
CA HIS A 28 2.86 -7.95 12.97
C HIS A 28 3.96 -7.74 14.03
N ASN A 29 4.00 -6.56 14.63
CA ASN A 29 4.93 -6.23 15.70
C ASN A 29 4.82 -7.21 16.87
N LYS A 30 3.60 -7.62 17.26
CA LYS A 30 3.40 -8.62 18.31
C LYS A 30 4.07 -9.95 17.98
N GLN A 31 4.02 -10.40 16.71
CA GLN A 31 4.66 -11.65 16.29
C GLN A 31 6.20 -11.57 16.38
N ILE A 32 6.78 -10.45 15.96
CA ILE A 32 8.24 -10.29 15.95
C ILE A 32 8.83 -9.97 17.33
N PHE A 33 8.05 -9.39 18.25
CA PHE A 33 8.56 -9.05 19.61
C PHE A 33 8.97 -10.28 20.44
N GLU A 34 8.57 -11.47 20.04
CA GLU A 34 9.04 -12.72 20.61
C GLU A 34 10.46 -13.09 20.17
N ASN A 35 10.97 -12.49 19.08
CA ASN A 35 12.32 -12.73 18.58
C ASN A 35 13.38 -12.03 19.49
N ARG A 36 14.65 -12.39 19.30
CA ARG A 36 15.77 -11.66 19.94
C ARG A 36 15.78 -10.22 19.46
N ILE A 37 16.28 -9.29 20.29
CA ILE A 37 16.23 -7.85 20.04
C ILE A 37 16.79 -7.44 18.66
N LEU A 38 17.86 -8.10 18.19
CA LEU A 38 18.46 -7.84 16.88
C LEU A 38 17.62 -8.38 15.69
N ASN A 39 16.62 -9.20 15.98
CA ASN A 39 15.71 -9.80 15.01
C ASN A 39 14.27 -9.28 15.23
N GLN A 40 14.12 -8.02 15.59
CA GLN A 40 12.82 -7.37 15.83
C GLN A 40 12.58 -6.22 14.85
N ASP A 41 13.24 -6.26 13.71
CA ASP A 41 13.07 -5.32 12.62
C ASP A 41 12.83 -6.09 11.32
N TYR A 42 12.08 -5.54 10.40
CA TYR A 42 11.77 -6.16 9.11
C TYR A 42 11.95 -5.16 7.97
N SER A 43 12.20 -5.70 6.79
CA SER A 43 12.48 -4.88 5.61
C SER A 43 11.23 -4.15 5.12
N MET A 44 11.44 -3.00 4.48
CA MET A 44 10.39 -2.16 3.91
C MET A 44 9.41 -2.93 2.99
N PRO A 45 9.84 -3.85 2.10
CA PRO A 45 8.91 -4.56 1.21
C PRO A 45 7.81 -5.34 1.92
N VAL A 46 8.06 -5.86 3.12
CA VAL A 46 7.07 -6.66 3.87
C VAL A 46 6.30 -5.85 4.91
N ALA A 47 6.65 -4.57 5.08
CA ALA A 47 6.06 -3.72 6.12
C ALA A 47 4.53 -3.61 6.00
N GLU A 48 4.01 -3.52 4.78
CA GLU A 48 2.58 -3.33 4.50
C GLU A 48 1.79 -4.64 4.35
N THR A 49 2.43 -5.79 4.49
CA THR A 49 1.74 -7.08 4.28
C THR A 49 0.62 -7.33 5.29
N ALA A 50 0.90 -7.13 6.57
CA ALA A 50 -0.09 -7.40 7.62
C ALA A 50 -1.18 -6.33 7.70
N SER A 51 -0.83 -5.07 7.47
CA SER A 51 -1.77 -3.96 7.43
C SER A 51 -2.78 -4.12 6.30
N THR A 52 -2.31 -4.37 5.07
CA THR A 52 -3.17 -4.57 3.90
C THR A 52 -3.98 -5.88 4.00
N PHE A 53 -3.43 -6.94 4.60
CA PHE A 53 -4.20 -8.16 4.88
C PHE A 53 -5.40 -7.86 5.79
N ASN A 54 -5.19 -7.11 6.87
CA ASN A 54 -6.26 -6.75 7.79
C ASN A 54 -7.32 -5.84 7.14
N GLU A 55 -6.91 -4.84 6.35
CA GLU A 55 -7.84 -4.02 5.57
C GLU A 55 -8.72 -4.87 4.67
N THR A 56 -8.10 -5.75 3.88
CA THR A 56 -8.81 -6.63 2.94
C THR A 56 -9.79 -7.54 3.68
N HIS A 57 -9.33 -8.15 4.79
CA HIS A 57 -10.17 -9.00 5.62
C HIS A 57 -11.35 -8.23 6.21
N PHE A 58 -11.13 -7.04 6.74
CA PHE A 58 -12.17 -6.18 7.30
C PHE A 58 -13.20 -5.79 6.23
N MET A 59 -12.76 -5.23 5.11
CA MET A 59 -13.65 -4.76 4.04
C MET A 59 -14.49 -5.90 3.46
N LEU A 60 -13.89 -7.05 3.15
CA LEU A 60 -14.63 -8.19 2.61
C LEU A 60 -15.55 -8.85 3.64
N SER A 61 -15.19 -8.80 4.93
CA SER A 61 -16.09 -9.24 6.01
C SER A 61 -17.29 -8.31 6.17
N ALA A 62 -17.08 -7.00 6.11
CA ALA A 62 -18.15 -5.99 6.11
C ALA A 62 -19.07 -6.17 4.90
N TYR A 63 -18.52 -6.33 3.70
CA TYR A 63 -19.27 -6.60 2.48
C TYR A 63 -20.17 -7.84 2.60
N LYS A 64 -19.64 -8.93 3.16
CA LYS A 64 -20.41 -10.17 3.34
C LYS A 64 -21.53 -10.03 4.37
N LYS A 65 -21.33 -9.22 5.42
CA LYS A 65 -22.30 -9.02 6.50
C LYS A 65 -23.39 -8.00 6.17
N SER A 66 -23.10 -7.05 5.30
CA SER A 66 -24.10 -6.04 4.91
C SER A 66 -25.22 -6.67 4.09
N ASN A 67 -26.45 -6.21 4.32
CA ASN A 67 -27.62 -6.53 3.51
C ASN A 67 -28.07 -5.33 2.66
N ASP A 68 -27.46 -4.16 2.86
CA ASP A 68 -27.77 -2.94 2.10
C ASP A 68 -26.93 -2.89 0.80
N PRO A 69 -27.57 -2.84 -0.39
CA PRO A 69 -26.88 -2.72 -1.65
C PRO A 69 -26.01 -1.46 -1.78
N GLN A 70 -26.43 -0.34 -1.17
CA GLN A 70 -25.67 0.92 -1.21
C GLN A 70 -24.40 0.82 -0.36
N GLU A 71 -24.50 0.24 0.81
CA GLU A 71 -23.34 -0.03 1.66
C GLU A 71 -22.35 -0.99 0.95
N LYS A 72 -22.84 -2.06 0.33
CA LYS A 72 -22.01 -2.97 -0.46
C LYS A 72 -21.28 -2.26 -1.60
N LEU A 73 -22.00 -1.38 -2.33
CA LEU A 73 -21.41 -0.61 -3.41
C LEU A 73 -20.29 0.30 -2.90
N ALA A 74 -20.52 1.02 -1.81
CA ALA A 74 -19.53 1.90 -1.20
C ALA A 74 -18.28 1.14 -0.73
N ILE A 75 -18.44 -0.07 -0.15
CA ILE A 75 -17.31 -0.91 0.25
C ILE A 75 -16.50 -1.38 -0.97
N LEU A 76 -17.16 -1.79 -2.05
CA LEU A 76 -16.49 -2.21 -3.28
C LEU A 76 -15.77 -1.04 -3.97
N GLU A 77 -16.38 0.14 -3.99
CA GLU A 77 -15.76 1.36 -4.52
C GLU A 77 -14.48 1.70 -3.74
N ASN A 78 -14.54 1.65 -2.42
CA ASN A 78 -13.38 1.88 -1.56
C ASN A 78 -12.26 0.87 -1.84
N LEU A 79 -12.59 -0.42 -1.92
CA LEU A 79 -11.63 -1.49 -2.21
C LEU A 79 -11.00 -1.35 -3.60
N LEU A 80 -11.78 -1.03 -4.63
CA LEU A 80 -11.29 -0.81 -5.99
C LEU A 80 -10.42 0.45 -6.09
N SER A 81 -10.81 1.53 -5.40
CA SER A 81 -10.02 2.78 -5.34
C SER A 81 -8.66 2.54 -4.70
N GLY A 82 -8.62 1.82 -3.57
CA GLY A 82 -7.37 1.42 -2.92
C GLY A 82 -6.50 0.54 -3.82
N THR A 83 -7.09 -0.44 -4.50
CA THR A 83 -6.38 -1.30 -5.45
C THR A 83 -5.80 -0.50 -6.62
N THR A 84 -6.59 0.43 -7.20
CA THR A 84 -6.12 1.31 -8.28
C THR A 84 -4.98 2.19 -7.81
N GLN A 85 -5.04 2.69 -6.59
CA GLN A 85 -3.96 3.49 -6.02
C GLN A 85 -2.65 2.70 -5.94
N ILE A 86 -2.66 1.48 -5.40
CA ILE A 86 -1.42 0.70 -5.24
C ILE A 86 -0.89 0.12 -6.55
N ILE A 87 -1.73 -0.15 -7.55
CA ILE A 87 -1.31 -0.71 -8.82
C ILE A 87 -1.00 0.40 -9.83
N CYS A 88 -1.91 1.36 -10.05
CA CYS A 88 -1.76 2.37 -11.10
C CYS A 88 -1.05 3.64 -10.61
N ASP A 89 -1.52 4.27 -9.50
CA ASP A 89 -0.92 5.53 -9.03
C ASP A 89 0.54 5.32 -8.57
N ILE A 90 0.80 4.26 -7.80
CA ILE A 90 2.17 3.94 -7.36
C ILE A 90 3.08 3.61 -8.54
N TYR A 91 2.58 2.90 -9.55
CA TYR A 91 3.35 2.64 -10.77
C TYR A 91 3.66 3.92 -11.54
N SER A 92 2.71 4.86 -11.62
CA SER A 92 2.98 6.17 -12.23
C SER A 92 4.06 6.95 -11.49
N ARG A 93 4.11 6.85 -10.16
CA ARG A 93 5.16 7.48 -9.33
C ARG A 93 6.53 6.87 -9.58
N PHE A 94 6.59 5.54 -9.71
CA PHE A 94 7.82 4.83 -10.05
C PHE A 94 8.34 5.28 -11.42
N LEU A 95 7.48 5.25 -12.45
CA LEU A 95 7.84 5.66 -13.81
C LEU A 95 8.35 7.12 -13.87
N PHE A 96 7.70 8.02 -13.12
CA PHE A 96 8.14 9.41 -13.02
C PHE A 96 9.54 9.52 -12.40
N GLU A 97 9.76 8.90 -11.26
CA GLU A 97 11.03 8.97 -10.53
C GLU A 97 12.18 8.36 -11.34
N ASP A 98 11.93 7.20 -11.93
CA ASP A 98 12.89 6.50 -12.80
C ASP A 98 13.28 7.35 -14.01
N ALA A 99 12.30 7.93 -14.71
CA ALA A 99 12.56 8.80 -15.84
C ALA A 99 13.30 10.08 -15.45
N VAL A 100 13.00 10.66 -14.27
CA VAL A 100 13.73 11.83 -13.74
C VAL A 100 15.18 11.47 -13.47
N PHE A 101 15.47 10.36 -12.78
CA PHE A 101 16.85 9.95 -12.49
C PHE A 101 17.65 9.72 -13.77
N HIS A 102 17.13 8.94 -14.72
CA HIS A 102 17.83 8.70 -15.98
C HIS A 102 18.09 9.97 -16.80
N LYS A 103 17.10 10.88 -16.89
CA LYS A 103 17.27 12.13 -17.64
C LYS A 103 18.22 13.12 -16.95
N CYS A 104 18.24 13.16 -15.62
CA CYS A 104 19.14 14.02 -14.87
C CYS A 104 20.63 13.66 -15.04
N GLU A 105 20.96 12.45 -15.42
CA GLU A 105 22.34 12.06 -15.76
C GLU A 105 22.86 12.77 -17.02
N ALA A 106 21.98 13.08 -17.95
CA ALA A 106 22.35 13.66 -19.24
C ALA A 106 22.12 15.18 -19.35
N GLN A 107 21.17 15.71 -18.57
CA GLN A 107 20.76 17.12 -18.68
C GLN A 107 20.14 17.67 -17.39
N PHE A 108 20.15 19.00 -17.25
CA PHE A 108 19.34 19.67 -16.21
C PHE A 108 17.87 19.70 -16.62
N LEU A 109 16.97 19.26 -15.71
CA LEU A 109 15.54 19.25 -15.96
C LEU A 109 14.87 20.54 -15.47
N MET A 110 14.07 21.13 -16.34
CA MET A 110 13.22 22.29 -16.04
C MET A 110 11.82 21.83 -15.64
N THR A 111 11.02 22.74 -15.08
CA THR A 111 9.64 22.45 -14.67
C THR A 111 8.78 21.84 -15.79
N ASN A 112 8.97 22.27 -17.03
CA ASN A 112 8.21 21.73 -18.17
C ASN A 112 8.59 20.27 -18.47
N ASP A 113 9.89 19.93 -18.36
CA ASP A 113 10.34 18.53 -18.52
C ASP A 113 9.69 17.63 -17.46
N LEU A 114 9.64 18.08 -16.20
CA LEU A 114 8.99 17.33 -15.13
C LEU A 114 7.50 17.15 -15.35
N LYS A 115 6.80 18.17 -15.90
CA LYS A 115 5.37 18.03 -16.26
C LYS A 115 5.17 16.98 -17.34
N GLU A 116 5.97 17.01 -18.40
CA GLU A 116 5.89 16.04 -19.50
C GLU A 116 6.15 14.63 -19.01
N ILE A 117 7.19 14.43 -18.19
CA ILE A 117 7.50 13.12 -17.59
C ILE A 117 6.31 12.63 -16.73
N MET A 118 5.70 13.51 -15.93
CA MET A 118 4.57 13.12 -15.07
C MET A 118 3.33 12.77 -15.90
N LEU A 119 3.02 13.51 -16.95
CA LEU A 119 1.90 13.20 -17.83
C LEU A 119 2.10 11.88 -18.57
N ASP A 120 3.32 11.62 -19.03
CA ASP A 120 3.66 10.36 -19.70
C ASP A 120 3.59 9.18 -18.72
N ALA A 121 4.10 9.33 -17.51
CA ALA A 121 4.01 8.31 -16.46
C ALA A 121 2.56 7.95 -16.12
N GLN A 122 1.66 8.95 -16.03
CA GLN A 122 0.23 8.69 -15.80
C GLN A 122 -0.41 7.94 -16.97
N LYS A 123 -0.11 8.32 -18.22
CA LYS A 123 -0.61 7.63 -19.42
C LYS A 123 -0.17 6.18 -19.46
N GLN A 124 1.09 5.92 -19.18
CA GLN A 124 1.63 4.55 -19.15
C GLN A 124 1.00 3.70 -18.05
N ALA A 125 0.84 4.27 -16.84
CA ALA A 125 0.35 3.51 -15.70
C ALA A 125 -1.15 3.22 -15.74
N TYR A 126 -1.94 4.13 -16.29
CA TYR A 126 -3.40 4.02 -16.28
C TYR A 126 -3.99 3.59 -17.63
N GLY A 127 -3.20 3.63 -18.72
CA GLY A 127 -3.70 3.32 -20.05
C GLY A 127 -4.87 4.22 -20.46
N ASP A 128 -5.99 3.61 -20.77
CA ASP A 128 -7.26 4.27 -21.11
C ASP A 128 -8.20 4.49 -19.90
N GLY A 129 -7.73 4.13 -18.69
CA GLY A 129 -8.50 4.26 -17.45
C GLY A 129 -8.70 5.69 -16.95
N LEU A 130 -7.96 6.67 -17.48
CA LEU A 130 -8.12 8.09 -17.16
C LEU A 130 -8.49 8.92 -18.36
N ASP A 131 -9.29 9.97 -18.15
CA ASP A 131 -9.52 11.02 -19.13
C ASP A 131 -8.22 11.75 -19.44
N GLN A 132 -7.67 11.54 -20.64
CA GLN A 132 -6.41 12.09 -21.09
C GLN A 132 -6.36 13.64 -21.08
N THR A 133 -7.54 14.30 -21.05
CA THR A 133 -7.64 15.77 -20.95
C THR A 133 -7.57 16.28 -19.53
N LYS A 134 -7.61 15.40 -18.52
CA LYS A 134 -7.68 15.71 -17.07
C LYS A 134 -6.46 15.25 -16.26
N LEU A 135 -5.40 14.80 -16.95
CA LEU A 135 -4.17 14.39 -16.28
C LEU A 135 -3.54 15.55 -15.48
N HIS A 136 -2.88 15.23 -14.37
CA HIS A 136 -2.36 16.23 -13.46
C HIS A 136 -0.84 16.39 -13.59
N PRO A 137 -0.33 17.43 -14.28
CA PRO A 137 1.08 17.60 -14.58
C PRO A 137 1.95 17.89 -13.35
N TYR A 138 1.35 18.26 -12.21
CA TYR A 138 2.04 18.60 -10.98
C TYR A 138 1.84 17.57 -9.86
N MET A 139 1.40 16.35 -10.16
CA MET A 139 1.19 15.31 -9.15
C MET A 139 2.43 15.07 -8.28
N TRP A 140 3.62 15.21 -8.85
CA TRP A 140 4.90 15.06 -8.16
C TRP A 140 5.12 16.09 -7.04
N THR A 141 4.53 17.29 -7.10
CA THR A 141 4.78 18.36 -6.12
C THR A 141 4.24 18.03 -4.73
N CYS A 142 3.22 17.21 -4.61
CA CYS A 142 2.58 16.83 -3.34
C CYS A 142 3.13 15.53 -2.74
N LYS A 143 4.15 14.92 -3.34
CA LYS A 143 4.72 13.65 -2.88
C LYS A 143 6.05 13.88 -2.17
N GLY A 144 6.00 14.00 -0.85
CA GLY A 144 7.13 14.37 -0.01
C GLY A 144 8.38 13.46 -0.14
N HIS A 145 8.21 12.18 -0.49
CA HIS A 145 9.31 11.24 -0.66
C HIS A 145 10.28 11.61 -1.79
N TYR A 146 9.82 12.28 -2.86
CA TYR A 146 10.71 12.76 -3.94
C TYR A 146 11.74 13.79 -3.49
N TYR A 147 11.51 14.42 -2.35
CA TYR A 147 12.40 15.45 -1.78
C TYR A 147 13.28 14.89 -0.65
N SER A 148 13.33 13.57 -0.48
CA SER A 148 14.12 12.90 0.55
C SER A 148 15.11 11.93 -0.10
N SER A 149 16.41 12.21 0.02
CA SER A 149 17.47 11.39 -0.55
C SER A 149 17.54 9.95 0.00
N GLY A 150 16.93 9.70 1.15
CA GLY A 150 16.86 8.37 1.76
C GLY A 150 15.65 7.53 1.35
N LEU A 151 14.75 8.05 0.51
CA LEU A 151 13.47 7.44 0.18
C LEU A 151 13.25 7.25 -1.32
N SER A 152 14.32 7.05 -2.09
CA SER A 152 14.22 6.77 -3.53
C SER A 152 13.37 5.53 -3.78
N TYR A 153 12.46 5.62 -4.75
CA TYR A 153 11.50 4.56 -5.12
C TYR A 153 10.61 4.08 -3.95
N TYR A 154 10.37 4.93 -2.97
CA TYR A 154 9.75 4.60 -1.68
C TYR A 154 8.43 3.83 -1.77
N ASN A 155 7.62 4.06 -2.80
CA ASN A 155 6.23 3.57 -2.81
C ASN A 155 6.05 2.11 -3.23
N PHE A 156 7.08 1.42 -3.75
CA PHE A 156 6.94 0.03 -4.20
C PHE A 156 6.49 -0.95 -3.11
N PRO A 157 6.78 -0.76 -1.81
CA PRO A 157 6.33 -1.67 -0.76
C PRO A 157 4.81 -1.79 -0.66
N TYR A 158 4.06 -0.75 -1.00
CA TYR A 158 2.60 -0.80 -1.02
C TYR A 158 2.06 -1.72 -2.11
N ALA A 159 2.63 -1.69 -3.30
CA ALA A 159 2.26 -2.60 -4.38
C ALA A 159 2.65 -4.04 -4.04
N PHE A 160 3.88 -4.27 -3.56
CA PHE A 160 4.34 -5.59 -3.13
C PHE A 160 3.49 -6.13 -1.98
N GLY A 161 3.35 -5.36 -0.89
CA GLY A 161 2.58 -5.75 0.29
C GLY A 161 1.11 -6.01 -0.03
N GLY A 162 0.48 -5.17 -0.87
CA GLY A 162 -0.89 -5.34 -1.31
C GLY A 162 -1.11 -6.63 -2.11
N LEU A 163 -0.29 -6.89 -3.12
CA LEU A 163 -0.39 -8.12 -3.92
C LEU A 163 -0.09 -9.37 -3.08
N PHE A 164 0.91 -9.31 -2.21
CA PHE A 164 1.24 -10.41 -1.33
C PHE A 164 0.13 -10.67 -0.31
N ALA A 165 -0.44 -9.62 0.27
CA ALA A 165 -1.57 -9.72 1.20
C ALA A 165 -2.82 -10.33 0.53
N MET A 166 -3.11 -9.99 -0.73
CA MET A 166 -4.19 -10.62 -1.51
C MET A 166 -3.97 -12.12 -1.71
N GLY A 167 -2.73 -12.53 -2.00
CA GLY A 167 -2.35 -13.96 -2.08
C GLY A 167 -2.55 -14.69 -0.77
N LEU A 168 -2.09 -14.11 0.35
CA LEU A 168 -2.29 -14.66 1.70
C LEU A 168 -3.77 -14.72 2.08
N TYR A 169 -4.55 -13.69 1.73
CA TYR A 169 -5.98 -13.70 1.98
C TYR A 169 -6.71 -14.78 1.20
N THR A 170 -6.29 -15.06 -0.04
CA THR A 170 -6.82 -16.18 -0.83
C THR A 170 -6.55 -17.52 -0.14
N GLN A 171 -5.35 -17.71 0.42
CA GLN A 171 -5.04 -18.90 1.22
C GLN A 171 -5.91 -18.99 2.47
N PHE A 172 -6.10 -17.88 3.17
CA PHE A 172 -7.01 -17.83 4.32
C PHE A 172 -8.45 -18.23 3.95
N LEU A 173 -8.96 -17.79 2.81
CA LEU A 173 -10.30 -18.19 2.35
C LEU A 173 -10.42 -19.70 2.05
N ASN A 174 -9.33 -20.31 1.58
CA ASN A 174 -9.30 -21.75 1.25
C ASN A 174 -9.11 -22.63 2.50
N GLU A 175 -8.27 -22.20 3.44
CA GLU A 175 -7.85 -23.00 4.59
C GLU A 175 -8.60 -22.66 5.89
N GLY A 176 -9.23 -21.50 5.96
CA GLY A 176 -9.93 -21.02 7.16
C GLY A 176 -8.97 -20.82 8.34
N GLU A 177 -9.41 -21.19 9.54
CA GLU A 177 -8.63 -21.00 10.78
C GLU A 177 -7.31 -21.77 10.80
N SER A 178 -7.18 -22.86 10.02
CA SER A 178 -5.91 -23.60 9.92
C SER A 178 -4.78 -22.81 9.27
N PHE A 179 -5.09 -21.74 8.56
CA PHE A 179 -4.10 -20.79 8.02
C PHE A 179 -3.47 -19.91 9.08
N VAL A 180 -4.17 -19.57 10.16
CA VAL A 180 -3.71 -18.59 11.16
C VAL A 180 -2.34 -18.94 11.76
N PRO A 181 -2.04 -20.18 12.19
CA PRO A 181 -0.70 -20.51 12.67
C PRO A 181 0.39 -20.34 11.61
N LYS A 182 0.10 -20.60 10.33
CA LYS A 182 1.04 -20.42 9.23
C LYS A 182 1.32 -18.93 9.00
N TYR A 183 0.27 -18.11 9.04
CA TYR A 183 0.36 -16.66 8.92
C TYR A 183 1.19 -16.05 10.06
N ASN A 184 0.96 -16.49 11.30
CA ASN A 184 1.75 -16.03 12.45
C ASN A 184 3.24 -16.41 12.29
N ALA A 185 3.54 -17.62 11.83
CA ALA A 185 4.90 -18.07 11.58
C ALA A 185 5.57 -17.25 10.45
N LEU A 186 4.82 -16.94 9.38
CA LEU A 186 5.29 -16.08 8.29
C LEU A 186 5.66 -14.69 8.80
N LEU A 187 4.76 -14.03 9.54
CA LEU A 187 5.01 -12.69 10.09
C LEU A 187 6.22 -12.69 11.03
N LYS A 188 6.36 -13.71 11.85
CA LYS A 188 7.52 -13.85 12.75
C LYS A 188 8.83 -14.03 11.99
N ALA A 189 8.80 -14.72 10.84
CA ALA A 189 9.96 -14.98 10.01
C ALA A 189 10.45 -13.73 9.26
N THR A 190 9.61 -12.73 9.00
CA THR A 190 9.98 -11.50 8.27
C THR A 190 11.13 -10.73 8.92
N ALA A 191 11.33 -10.88 10.22
CA ALA A 191 12.40 -10.24 10.97
C ALA A 191 13.69 -11.10 11.08
N THR A 192 13.67 -12.35 10.57
CA THR A 192 14.79 -13.30 10.70
C THR A 192 15.30 -13.84 9.38
N CYS A 193 14.50 -13.72 8.32
CA CYS A 193 14.82 -14.14 6.95
C CYS A 193 14.97 -12.90 6.09
N SER A 194 16.18 -12.58 5.67
CA SER A 194 16.51 -11.54 4.68
C SER A 194 16.55 -12.16 3.30
#